data_c4953607b71bfe49d4f759f8d73de8a1
#
_entry.id   c4953607b71bfe49d4f759f8d73de8a1
#
_cell.length_a   1.000
_cell.length_b   1.000
_cell.length_c   1.000
_cell.angle_alpha   90.00
_cell.angle_beta   90.00
_cell.angle_gamma   90.00
#
_symmetry.space_group_name_H-M   'P 1'
#
loop_
_entity.id
_entity.type
_entity.pdbx_description
1 polymer ?
#
loop_
_entity_poly.entity_id
_entity_poly.type
_entity_poly.pdbx_seq_one_letter_code
_entity_poly.pdbx_strand_id
1 'polypeptide(L)'
;MNDIVPMLTYADGPAAMDWLASAFGFEEQARWLDDDGRVAHGELTTGDGLVMIASTNPAYESPTAHRQHCDAADAWLTPPYVVDGALVYVDDIDAHYARAVAAGAATLSEIEDGPARLYRTEDLEGHRWMFMQRPGSDS
;
A
#
# COMPACT_ATOMS: atom_id res chain seq x y z
N MET A 1 1.11 18.77 9.37
CA MET A 1 2.28 18.58 8.49
C MET A 1 2.88 17.20 8.74
N ASN A 2 3.25 16.53 7.67
CA ASN A 2 3.85 15.18 7.76
C ASN A 2 5.36 15.32 7.71
N ASP A 3 6.04 14.94 8.79
CA ASP A 3 7.50 15.03 8.85
C ASP A 3 8.20 13.91 8.12
N ILE A 4 7.50 12.78 7.93
CA ILE A 4 8.00 11.63 7.17
C ILE A 4 6.97 11.29 6.11
N VAL A 5 7.44 11.18 4.87
CA VAL A 5 6.57 10.84 3.73
C VAL A 5 7.20 9.65 3.01
N PRO A 6 6.57 8.48 3.06
CA PRO A 6 7.05 7.33 2.27
C PRO A 6 7.00 7.64 0.78
N MET A 7 8.04 7.20 0.07
CA MET A 7 8.15 7.34 -1.37
C MET A 7 8.21 5.95 -1.97
N LEU A 8 7.20 5.60 -2.75
CA LEU A 8 7.04 4.25 -3.29
C LEU A 8 7.16 4.26 -4.81
N THR A 9 7.89 3.29 -5.34
CA THR A 9 8.03 3.09 -6.77
C THR A 9 7.10 1.98 -7.21
N TYR A 10 6.42 2.19 -8.33
CA TYR A 10 5.53 1.20 -8.94
C TYR A 10 5.93 0.99 -10.40
N ALA A 11 5.62 -0.19 -10.92
CA ALA A 11 5.81 -0.49 -12.34
C ALA A 11 4.74 0.23 -13.16
N ASP A 12 3.50 0.26 -12.67
CA ASP A 12 2.38 0.95 -13.30
C ASP A 12 1.79 1.95 -12.31
N GLY A 13 2.32 3.17 -12.33
CA GLY A 13 1.91 4.22 -11.41
C GLY A 13 0.44 4.62 -11.51
N PRO A 14 -0.09 4.90 -12.70
CA PRO A 14 -1.50 5.25 -12.81
C PRO A 14 -2.44 4.18 -12.27
N ALA A 15 -2.20 2.91 -12.63
CA ALA A 15 -3.00 1.81 -12.10
C ALA A 15 -2.87 1.68 -10.59
N ALA A 16 -1.66 1.87 -10.07
CA ALA A 16 -1.42 1.79 -8.62
C ALA A 16 -2.18 2.88 -7.88
N MET A 17 -2.12 4.13 -8.37
CA MET A 17 -2.84 5.23 -7.73
C MET A 17 -4.34 5.00 -7.71
N ASP A 18 -4.90 4.52 -8.83
CA ASP A 18 -6.33 4.22 -8.92
C ASP A 18 -6.71 3.10 -7.95
N TRP A 19 -5.92 2.04 -7.90
CA TRP A 19 -6.20 0.89 -7.04
C TRP A 19 -6.10 1.25 -5.56
N LEU A 20 -5.05 1.99 -5.16
CA LEU A 20 -4.86 2.39 -3.77
C LEU A 20 -6.02 3.27 -3.28
N ALA A 21 -6.50 4.17 -4.13
CA ALA A 21 -7.67 4.98 -3.80
C ALA A 21 -8.92 4.12 -3.63
N SER A 22 -9.13 3.18 -4.53
CA SER A 22 -10.32 2.31 -4.51
C SER A 22 -10.29 1.31 -3.35
N ALA A 23 -9.15 0.62 -3.16
CA ALA A 23 -9.05 -0.46 -2.20
C ALA A 23 -8.83 0.01 -0.78
N PHE A 24 -7.98 1.02 -0.59
CA PHE A 24 -7.59 1.49 0.74
C PHE A 24 -8.25 2.81 1.14
N GLY A 25 -9.00 3.43 0.24
CA GLY A 25 -9.70 4.68 0.55
C GLY A 25 -8.79 5.89 0.58
N PHE A 26 -7.60 5.81 0.00
CA PHE A 26 -6.70 6.96 -0.10
C PHE A 26 -7.29 8.00 -1.06
N GLU A 27 -6.92 9.26 -0.89
CA GLU A 27 -7.40 10.33 -1.75
C GLU A 27 -6.26 10.91 -2.56
N GLU A 28 -6.47 11.02 -3.86
CA GLU A 28 -5.47 11.58 -4.76
C GLU A 28 -5.38 13.09 -4.57
N GLN A 29 -4.15 13.60 -4.38
CA GLN A 29 -3.88 15.03 -4.23
C GLN A 29 -3.22 15.59 -5.48
N ALA A 30 -2.36 14.79 -6.13
CA ALA A 30 -1.64 15.23 -7.32
C ALA A 30 -1.26 14.02 -8.16
N ARG A 31 -1.25 14.23 -9.49
CA ARG A 31 -0.78 13.23 -10.43
C ARG A 31 -0.17 13.95 -11.63
N TRP A 32 1.15 13.95 -11.69
CA TRP A 32 1.86 14.53 -12.82
C TRP A 32 2.49 13.41 -13.63
N LEU A 33 2.08 13.30 -14.89
CA LEU A 33 2.58 12.27 -15.80
C LEU A 33 3.71 12.83 -16.64
N ASP A 34 4.66 11.96 -17.01
CA ASP A 34 5.66 12.31 -18.00
C ASP A 34 5.13 12.06 -19.42
N ASP A 35 5.98 12.28 -20.43
CA ASP A 35 5.58 12.13 -21.82
C ASP A 35 5.22 10.70 -22.21
N ASP A 36 5.68 9.71 -21.44
CA ASP A 36 5.38 8.30 -21.66
C ASP A 36 4.14 7.84 -20.89
N GLY A 37 3.47 8.73 -20.19
CA GLY A 37 2.29 8.41 -19.40
C GLY A 37 2.60 7.77 -18.04
N ARG A 38 3.87 7.81 -17.62
CA ARG A 38 4.26 7.32 -16.31
C ARG A 38 4.08 8.41 -15.26
N VAL A 39 3.88 8.00 -14.02
CA VAL A 39 3.74 8.97 -12.91
C VAL A 39 5.11 9.52 -12.57
N ALA A 40 5.35 10.79 -12.91
CA ALA A 40 6.55 11.49 -12.50
C ALA A 40 6.46 11.88 -11.02
N HIS A 41 5.26 12.27 -10.56
CA HIS A 41 5.00 12.61 -9.17
C HIS A 41 3.53 12.40 -8.87
N GLY A 42 3.25 11.53 -7.92
CA GLY A 42 1.90 11.29 -7.43
C GLY A 42 1.84 11.46 -5.92
N GLU A 43 0.70 11.94 -5.42
CA GLU A 43 0.47 12.11 -3.99
C GLU A 43 -0.90 11.58 -3.64
N LEU A 44 -0.93 10.73 -2.61
CA LEU A 44 -2.17 10.21 -2.04
C LEU A 44 -2.19 10.52 -0.55
N THR A 45 -3.29 11.05 -0.05
CA THR A 45 -3.45 11.21 1.39
C THR A 45 -4.07 9.95 1.98
N THR A 46 -3.67 9.64 3.19
CA THR A 46 -4.04 8.41 3.90
C THR A 46 -4.75 8.75 5.21
N GLY A 47 -5.74 9.66 5.14
CA GLY A 47 -6.27 10.32 6.33
C GLY A 47 -5.35 11.48 6.69
N ASP A 48 -4.62 11.35 7.80
CA ASP A 48 -3.69 12.40 8.23
C ASP A 48 -2.30 12.26 7.60
N GLY A 49 -2.03 11.16 6.91
CA GLY A 49 -0.75 10.89 6.30
C GLY A 49 -0.70 11.19 4.81
N LEU A 50 0.49 11.04 4.24
CA LEU A 50 0.74 11.27 2.82
C LEU A 50 1.72 10.22 2.33
N VAL A 51 1.48 9.67 1.13
CA VAL A 51 2.45 8.84 0.43
C VAL A 51 2.69 9.43 -0.95
N MET A 52 3.92 9.30 -1.43
CA MET A 52 4.30 9.73 -2.78
C MET A 52 4.54 8.50 -3.66
N ILE A 53 4.09 8.60 -4.90
CA ILE A 53 4.14 7.51 -5.87
C ILE A 53 4.90 7.99 -7.10
N ALA A 54 5.77 7.14 -7.65
CA ALA A 54 6.43 7.38 -8.91
C ALA A 54 6.57 6.09 -9.68
N SER A 55 6.61 6.18 -11.02
CA SER A 55 6.74 5.00 -11.88
C SER A 55 7.61 5.28 -13.11
N THR A 56 8.59 6.17 -12.98
CA THR A 56 9.40 6.62 -14.11
C THR A 56 10.54 5.68 -14.49
N ASN A 57 10.83 4.68 -13.66
CA ASN A 57 11.91 3.74 -13.95
C ASN A 57 11.37 2.55 -14.77
N PRO A 58 11.67 2.47 -16.08
CA PRO A 58 11.14 1.38 -16.92
C PRO A 58 11.75 0.01 -16.59
N ALA A 59 12.85 -0.02 -15.85
CA ALA A 59 13.49 -1.26 -15.45
C ALA A 59 13.02 -1.79 -14.09
N TYR A 60 12.14 -1.05 -13.41
CA TYR A 60 11.67 -1.46 -12.09
C TYR A 60 10.74 -2.67 -12.19
N GLU A 61 11.00 -3.64 -11.33
CA GLU A 61 10.10 -4.77 -11.13
C GLU A 61 9.40 -4.65 -9.79
N SER A 62 8.09 -4.86 -9.79
CA SER A 62 7.33 -4.90 -8.54
C SER A 62 7.76 -6.09 -7.68
N PRO A 63 7.50 -6.04 -6.36
CA PRO A 63 7.77 -7.22 -5.51
C PRO A 63 7.09 -8.49 -6.01
N THR A 64 5.85 -8.40 -6.48
CA THR A 64 5.13 -9.56 -7.02
C THR A 64 5.82 -10.14 -8.26
N ALA A 65 6.26 -9.28 -9.18
CA ALA A 65 6.96 -9.74 -10.38
C ALA A 65 8.33 -10.32 -10.04
N HIS A 66 9.06 -9.66 -9.15
CA HIS A 66 10.42 -10.07 -8.77
C HIS A 66 10.42 -11.48 -8.16
N ARG A 67 9.49 -11.78 -7.27
CA ARG A 67 9.45 -13.07 -6.60
C ARG A 67 9.09 -14.23 -7.52
N GLN A 68 8.54 -13.96 -8.70
CA GLN A 68 8.18 -15.00 -9.66
C GLN A 68 9.40 -15.66 -10.30
N HIS A 69 10.54 -14.97 -10.34
CA HIS A 69 11.75 -15.48 -10.97
C HIS A 69 12.99 -15.41 -10.09
N CYS A 70 12.81 -15.14 -8.80
CA CYS A 70 13.92 -15.02 -7.85
C CYS A 70 13.55 -15.71 -6.55
N ASP A 71 14.14 -16.90 -6.31
CA ASP A 71 13.83 -17.69 -5.13
C ASP A 71 14.16 -16.95 -3.83
N ALA A 72 15.25 -16.18 -3.82
CA ALA A 72 15.62 -15.40 -2.66
C ALA A 72 14.55 -14.35 -2.33
N ALA A 73 14.07 -13.63 -3.35
CA ALA A 73 13.01 -12.63 -3.17
C ALA A 73 11.73 -13.28 -2.67
N ASP A 74 11.36 -14.42 -3.22
CA ASP A 74 10.17 -15.14 -2.77
C ASP A 74 10.30 -15.56 -1.31
N ALA A 75 11.47 -16.02 -0.92
CA ALA A 75 11.72 -16.45 0.46
C ALA A 75 11.60 -15.30 1.45
N TRP A 76 12.21 -14.14 1.17
CA TRP A 76 12.17 -13.02 2.10
C TRP A 76 10.82 -12.31 2.13
N LEU A 77 10.00 -12.48 1.09
CA LEU A 77 8.65 -11.90 1.04
C LEU A 77 7.58 -12.83 1.61
N THR A 78 7.94 -14.06 1.96
CA THR A 78 6.97 -15.03 2.49
C THR A 78 6.69 -14.74 3.97
N PRO A 79 5.40 -14.61 4.36
CA PRO A 79 5.07 -14.40 5.77
C PRO A 79 5.65 -15.51 6.64
N PRO A 80 6.03 -15.20 7.90
CA PRO A 80 5.73 -13.97 8.64
C PRO A 80 6.74 -12.85 8.47
N TYR A 81 7.71 -13.01 7.57
CA TYR A 81 8.77 -12.02 7.41
C TYR A 81 8.30 -10.82 6.61
N VAL A 82 8.82 -9.65 6.92
CA VAL A 82 8.50 -8.39 6.26
C VAL A 82 9.80 -7.72 5.84
N VAL A 83 9.88 -7.31 4.58
CA VAL A 83 11.06 -6.58 4.08
C VAL A 83 10.93 -5.11 4.50
N ASP A 84 9.83 -4.51 4.13
CA ASP A 84 9.46 -3.16 4.52
C ASP A 84 7.95 -3.00 4.37
N GLY A 85 7.44 -1.88 4.82
CA GLY A 85 6.02 -1.60 4.70
C GLY A 85 5.67 -0.24 5.25
N ALA A 86 4.42 0.15 5.04
CA ALA A 86 3.88 1.37 5.61
C ALA A 86 2.73 1.02 6.55
N LEU A 87 2.71 1.67 7.71
CA LEU A 87 1.62 1.52 8.67
C LEU A 87 0.73 2.74 8.55
N VAL A 88 -0.57 2.50 8.41
CA VAL A 88 -1.58 3.55 8.28
C VAL A 88 -2.65 3.33 9.35
N TYR A 89 -2.97 4.40 10.09
CA TYR A 89 -4.07 4.35 11.04
C TYR A 89 -5.38 4.62 10.33
N VAL A 90 -6.40 3.85 10.68
CA VAL A 90 -7.75 3.98 10.13
C VAL A 90 -8.76 4.07 11.28
N ASP A 91 -9.92 4.66 11.01
CA ASP A 91 -10.94 4.85 12.05
C ASP A 91 -11.82 3.64 12.24
N ASP A 92 -12.08 2.86 11.19
CA ASP A 92 -12.92 1.67 11.21
C ASP A 92 -12.22 0.54 10.48
N ILE A 93 -11.51 -0.29 11.25
CA ILE A 93 -10.69 -1.36 10.67
C ILE A 93 -11.56 -2.43 10.00
N ASP A 94 -12.75 -2.71 10.52
CA ASP A 94 -13.61 -3.72 9.92
C ASP A 94 -14.10 -3.30 8.54
N ALA A 95 -14.52 -2.04 8.39
CA ALA A 95 -14.94 -1.51 7.10
C ALA A 95 -13.77 -1.43 6.13
N HIS A 96 -12.59 -1.03 6.61
CA HIS A 96 -11.40 -0.93 5.80
C HIS A 96 -10.99 -2.29 5.25
N TYR A 97 -10.97 -3.31 6.11
CA TYR A 97 -10.65 -4.68 5.74
C TYR A 97 -11.61 -5.20 4.65
N ALA A 98 -12.91 -5.02 4.88
CA ALA A 98 -13.92 -5.48 3.93
C ALA A 98 -13.76 -4.81 2.56
N ARG A 99 -13.46 -3.51 2.55
CA ARG A 99 -13.23 -2.76 1.32
C ARG A 99 -12.00 -3.27 0.57
N ALA A 100 -10.90 -3.48 1.29
CA ALA A 100 -9.66 -3.96 0.69
C ALA A 100 -9.85 -5.35 0.08
N VAL A 101 -10.48 -6.26 0.81
CA VAL A 101 -10.76 -7.62 0.31
C VAL A 101 -11.64 -7.57 -0.92
N ALA A 102 -12.69 -6.75 -0.91
CA ALA A 102 -13.59 -6.62 -2.06
C ALA A 102 -12.87 -6.09 -3.30
N ALA A 103 -11.84 -5.27 -3.11
CA ALA A 103 -11.03 -4.72 -4.21
C ALA A 103 -9.92 -5.68 -4.67
N GLY A 104 -9.79 -6.84 -4.05
CA GLY A 104 -8.82 -7.85 -4.46
C GLY A 104 -7.47 -7.79 -3.76
N ALA A 105 -7.37 -7.08 -2.63
CA ALA A 105 -6.13 -7.06 -1.86
C ALA A 105 -5.75 -8.45 -1.38
N ALA A 106 -4.47 -8.79 -1.50
CA ALA A 106 -3.94 -10.05 -1.00
C ALA A 106 -3.62 -9.89 0.49
N THR A 107 -4.58 -10.25 1.35
CA THR A 107 -4.39 -10.12 2.79
C THR A 107 -3.39 -11.15 3.30
N LEU A 108 -2.48 -10.69 4.15
CA LEU A 108 -1.46 -11.54 4.76
C LEU A 108 -1.90 -12.02 6.14
N SER A 109 -2.91 -11.39 6.71
CA SER A 109 -3.53 -11.82 7.96
C SER A 109 -4.98 -11.37 7.97
N GLU A 110 -5.79 -12.04 8.77
CA GLU A 110 -7.09 -11.52 9.14
C GLU A 110 -6.88 -10.40 10.16
N ILE A 111 -7.97 -9.72 10.55
CA ILE A 111 -7.87 -8.70 11.59
C ILE A 111 -7.44 -9.39 12.89
N GLU A 112 -6.33 -8.93 13.45
CA GLU A 112 -5.81 -9.43 14.73
C GLU A 112 -6.34 -8.55 15.85
N ASP A 113 -6.91 -9.19 16.87
CA ASP A 113 -7.39 -8.51 18.06
C ASP A 113 -6.38 -8.70 19.18
N GLY A 114 -5.76 -7.61 19.61
CA GLY A 114 -4.78 -7.60 20.65
C GLY A 114 -4.79 -6.23 21.33
N PRO A 115 -3.63 -5.75 21.79
CA PRO A 115 -3.55 -4.37 22.30
C PRO A 115 -3.98 -3.35 21.27
N ALA A 116 -3.85 -3.69 19.99
CA ALA A 116 -4.36 -2.91 18.87
C ALA A 116 -4.98 -3.87 17.86
N ARG A 117 -6.01 -3.39 17.16
CA ARG A 117 -6.63 -4.15 16.08
C ARG A 117 -5.97 -3.76 14.77
N LEU A 118 -5.47 -4.75 14.04
CA LEU A 118 -4.70 -4.49 12.82
C LEU A 118 -4.83 -5.64 11.83
N TYR A 119 -4.50 -5.37 10.56
CA TYR A 119 -4.27 -6.43 9.58
C TYR A 119 -3.17 -6.01 8.62
N ARG A 120 -2.59 -7.01 7.95
CA ARG A 120 -1.52 -6.80 6.98
C ARG A 120 -1.99 -7.26 5.61
N THR A 121 -1.59 -6.53 4.58
CA THR A 121 -2.00 -6.84 3.22
C THR A 121 -0.93 -6.40 2.22
N GLU A 122 -1.02 -6.93 1.02
CA GLU A 122 -0.24 -6.45 -0.12
C GLU A 122 -1.14 -5.65 -1.05
N ASP A 123 -0.57 -4.65 -1.72
CA ASP A 123 -1.29 -3.96 -2.77
C ASP A 123 -1.15 -4.70 -4.11
N LEU A 124 -1.63 -4.10 -5.20
CA LEU A 124 -1.67 -4.75 -6.51
C LEU A 124 -0.30 -5.14 -7.06
N GLU A 125 0.76 -4.50 -6.58
CA GLU A 125 2.13 -4.81 -7.01
C GLU A 125 2.97 -5.52 -5.95
N GLY A 126 2.38 -5.78 -4.78
CA GLY A 126 3.05 -6.52 -3.72
C GLY A 126 3.75 -5.68 -2.69
N HIS A 127 3.59 -4.37 -2.70
CA HIS A 127 4.05 -3.55 -1.58
C HIS A 127 3.22 -3.86 -0.36
N ARG A 128 3.84 -3.81 0.81
CA ARG A 128 3.25 -4.25 2.07
C ARG A 128 2.69 -3.08 2.85
N TRP A 129 1.50 -3.28 3.41
CA TRP A 129 0.79 -2.29 4.20
C TRP A 129 0.27 -2.93 5.47
N MET A 130 0.35 -2.19 6.58
CA MET A 130 -0.31 -2.57 7.82
C MET A 130 -1.34 -1.49 8.13
N PHE A 131 -2.59 -1.90 8.37
CA PHE A 131 -3.64 -0.98 8.77
C PHE A 131 -3.99 -1.27 10.22
N MET A 132 -4.09 -0.21 11.02
CA MET A 132 -4.31 -0.32 12.45
C MET A 132 -5.44 0.60 12.88
N GLN A 133 -6.32 0.09 13.72
CA GLN A 133 -7.39 0.90 14.30
C GLN A 133 -6.78 2.07 15.07
N ARG A 134 -7.26 3.28 14.78
CA ARG A 134 -6.73 4.48 15.45
C ARG A 134 -6.97 4.40 16.95
N PRO A 135 -5.96 4.67 17.78
CA PRO A 135 -6.17 4.69 19.23
C PRO A 135 -7.24 5.70 19.62
N GLY A 136 -8.13 5.28 20.53
CA GLY A 136 -9.22 6.12 20.96
C GLY A 136 -10.47 6.08 20.09
N SER A 137 -10.40 5.39 18.94
CA SER A 137 -11.57 5.16 18.10
C SER A 137 -12.39 4.03 18.72
N ASP A 138 -13.66 4.29 18.97
CA ASP A 138 -14.55 3.26 19.45
C ASP A 138 -15.04 2.43 18.29
N SER A 139 -14.95 1.18 18.48
CA SER A 139 -15.49 0.23 17.53
C SER A 139 -16.92 -0.11 17.85
#